data_126f7dbdd0fce9b3c876ffdd1b518b37
#
_entry.id   126f7dbdd0fce9b3c876ffdd1b518b37
#
_cell.length_a   1.000
_cell.length_b   1.000
_cell.length_c   1.000
_cell.angle_alpha   90.00
_cell.angle_beta   90.00
_cell.angle_gamma   90.00
#
_symmetry.space_group_name_H-M   'P 1'
#
loop_
_entity.id
_entity.type
_entity.pdbx_description
1 polymer ?
#
loop_
_entity_poly.entity_id
_entity_poly.type
_entity_poly.pdbx_seq_one_letter_code
_entity_poly.pdbx_strand_id
1 'polypeptide(L)'
;LAADADAFDAARASFPAGTLSGAPKIRAMEIIDDLERTSRGPYGGGVGYFTWTGDAELAIVIRTATVEDLDSEYGVDVPADAADSADRVTVQAGAGIVADSDPTSEYEETEQKMQGVLDALEAIEIDAGGASGSGDDADGAADDPVEPGEVSR
;
A
#
# COMPACT_ATOMS: atom_id res chain seq x y z
N LEU A 1 -27.34 9.14 3.67
CA LEU A 1 -27.78 7.74 3.81
C LEU A 1 -29.29 7.68 3.94
N ALA A 2 -29.90 6.54 3.57
CA ALA A 2 -31.28 6.26 3.90
C ALA A 2 -31.46 6.21 5.44
N ALA A 3 -32.69 6.44 5.93
CA ALA A 3 -32.92 6.56 7.38
C ALA A 3 -32.66 5.27 8.17
N ASP A 4 -32.59 4.14 7.47
CA ASP A 4 -32.37 2.79 7.99
C ASP A 4 -31.00 2.20 7.60
N ALA A 5 -30.09 3.03 7.05
CA ALA A 5 -28.76 2.63 6.60
C ALA A 5 -27.68 3.35 7.42
N ASP A 6 -26.62 2.63 7.73
CA ASP A 6 -25.44 3.15 8.43
C ASP A 6 -24.20 3.28 7.49
N ALA A 7 -23.09 3.69 8.06
CA ALA A 7 -21.83 3.84 7.31
C ALA A 7 -21.30 2.50 6.79
N PHE A 8 -21.59 1.40 7.45
CA PHE A 8 -21.20 0.07 7.03
C PHE A 8 -22.00 -0.39 5.80
N ASP A 9 -23.30 -0.09 5.78
CA ASP A 9 -24.16 -0.36 4.62
C ASP A 9 -23.69 0.44 3.40
N ALA A 10 -23.29 1.70 3.59
CA ALA A 10 -22.71 2.52 2.53
C ALA A 10 -21.42 1.93 1.99
N ALA A 11 -20.53 1.45 2.86
CA ALA A 11 -19.28 0.78 2.45
C ALA A 11 -19.57 -0.49 1.63
N ARG A 12 -20.46 -1.36 2.11
CA ARG A 12 -20.87 -2.59 1.40
C ARG A 12 -21.47 -2.31 0.03
N ALA A 13 -22.23 -1.24 -0.12
CA ALA A 13 -22.83 -0.87 -1.39
C ALA A 13 -21.81 -0.27 -2.38
N SER A 14 -20.77 0.39 -1.86
CA SER A 14 -19.78 1.12 -2.66
C SER A 14 -18.61 0.22 -3.12
N PHE A 15 -18.19 -0.73 -2.30
CA PHE A 15 -17.05 -1.58 -2.59
C PHE A 15 -17.45 -2.97 -3.14
N PRO A 16 -16.62 -3.57 -3.98
CA PRO A 16 -15.51 -2.97 -4.72
C PRO A 16 -15.98 -1.80 -5.59
N ALA A 17 -15.14 -0.77 -5.72
CA ALA A 17 -15.48 0.39 -6.52
C ALA A 17 -15.71 0.02 -8.00
N GLY A 18 -16.75 0.57 -8.61
CA GLY A 18 -17.12 0.27 -10.01
C GLY A 18 -16.03 0.61 -11.03
N THR A 19 -15.17 1.59 -10.71
CA THR A 19 -14.00 1.95 -11.51
C THR A 19 -12.92 0.86 -11.55
N LEU A 20 -12.94 -0.07 -10.58
CA LEU A 20 -11.97 -1.19 -10.50
C LEU A 20 -12.58 -2.53 -10.87
N SER A 21 -13.87 -2.69 -10.68
CA SER A 21 -14.59 -3.93 -11.06
C SER A 21 -15.20 -3.86 -12.44
N GLY A 22 -15.58 -2.68 -12.92
CA GLY A 22 -16.33 -2.50 -14.16
C GLY A 22 -17.84 -2.45 -13.97
N ALA A 23 -18.58 -2.28 -15.05
CA ALA A 23 -20.04 -2.21 -15.06
C ALA A 23 -20.63 -3.02 -16.23
N PRO A 24 -21.70 -3.79 -15.99
CA PRO A 24 -22.40 -4.05 -14.72
C PRO A 24 -21.52 -4.79 -13.72
N LYS A 25 -21.49 -4.35 -12.45
CA LYS A 25 -20.51 -4.80 -11.43
C LYS A 25 -20.42 -6.31 -11.31
N ILE A 26 -21.54 -7.00 -11.13
CA ILE A 26 -21.53 -8.46 -10.89
C ILE A 26 -20.95 -9.20 -12.09
N ARG A 27 -21.39 -8.86 -13.32
CA ARG A 27 -20.84 -9.51 -14.51
C ARG A 27 -19.37 -9.22 -14.74
N ALA A 28 -18.94 -8.01 -14.46
CA ALA A 28 -17.54 -7.64 -14.55
C ALA A 28 -16.66 -8.43 -13.54
N MET A 29 -17.15 -8.61 -12.31
CA MET A 29 -16.46 -9.41 -11.29
C MET A 29 -16.38 -10.91 -11.68
N GLU A 30 -17.42 -11.48 -12.27
CA GLU A 30 -17.38 -12.84 -12.81
C GLU A 30 -16.32 -12.99 -13.91
N ILE A 31 -16.21 -12.01 -14.80
CA ILE A 31 -15.19 -12.02 -15.86
C ILE A 31 -13.78 -11.91 -15.29
N ILE A 32 -13.59 -11.06 -14.26
CA ILE A 32 -12.32 -10.93 -13.57
C ILE A 32 -11.91 -12.26 -12.94
N ASP A 33 -12.84 -12.93 -12.26
CA ASP A 33 -12.60 -14.23 -11.62
C ASP A 33 -12.23 -15.32 -12.64
N ASP A 34 -12.84 -15.28 -13.81
CA ASP A 34 -12.56 -16.21 -14.92
C ASP A 34 -11.17 -15.98 -15.57
N LEU A 35 -10.72 -14.73 -15.65
CA LEU A 35 -9.52 -14.34 -16.40
C LEU A 35 -8.27 -14.16 -15.56
N GLU A 36 -8.39 -13.64 -14.35
CA GLU A 36 -7.25 -13.42 -13.47
C GLU A 36 -6.87 -14.71 -12.75
N ARG A 37 -5.57 -15.05 -12.80
CA ARG A 37 -5.08 -16.31 -12.22
C ARG A 37 -4.88 -16.24 -10.71
N THR A 38 -4.75 -15.05 -10.17
CA THR A 38 -4.47 -14.79 -8.77
C THR A 38 -5.49 -13.81 -8.21
N SER A 39 -5.82 -13.97 -6.93
CA SER A 39 -6.68 -13.01 -6.24
C SER A 39 -6.00 -11.63 -6.18
N ARG A 40 -6.80 -10.59 -6.32
CA ARG A 40 -6.33 -9.21 -6.18
C ARG A 40 -5.91 -8.82 -4.76
N GLY A 41 -6.23 -9.65 -3.77
CA GLY A 41 -5.95 -9.31 -2.38
C GLY A 41 -6.57 -7.97 -1.97
N PRO A 42 -5.81 -7.05 -1.35
CA PRO A 42 -6.30 -5.73 -0.97
C PRO A 42 -6.60 -4.80 -2.16
N TYR A 43 -5.97 -5.04 -3.32
CA TYR A 43 -6.09 -4.17 -4.50
C TYR A 43 -7.54 -4.04 -4.97
N GLY A 44 -7.99 -2.80 -5.13
CA GLY A 44 -9.38 -2.49 -5.52
C GLY A 44 -10.39 -2.58 -4.40
N GLY A 45 -9.97 -3.01 -3.20
CA GLY A 45 -10.79 -2.95 -2.00
C GLY A 45 -10.80 -1.58 -1.35
N GLY A 46 -11.17 -1.53 -0.09
CA GLY A 46 -11.21 -0.32 0.72
C GLY A 46 -10.34 -0.44 1.96
N VAL A 47 -9.64 0.63 2.30
CA VAL A 47 -8.93 0.79 3.56
C VAL A 47 -9.45 2.02 4.27
N GLY A 48 -9.64 1.94 5.58
CA GLY A 48 -10.14 3.06 6.36
C GLY A 48 -10.58 2.67 7.74
N TYR A 49 -11.45 3.48 8.32
CA TYR A 49 -11.93 3.25 9.68
C TYR A 49 -13.42 3.58 9.81
N PHE A 50 -14.02 2.96 10.80
CA PHE A 50 -15.35 3.26 11.30
C PHE A 50 -15.21 3.71 12.76
N THR A 51 -15.83 4.83 13.12
CA THR A 51 -15.81 5.34 14.48
C THR A 51 -16.98 4.79 15.28
N TRP A 52 -16.84 4.81 16.59
CA TRP A 52 -17.94 4.47 17.49
C TRP A 52 -19.12 5.45 17.41
N THR A 53 -18.88 6.67 16.92
CA THR A 53 -19.90 7.70 16.70
C THR A 53 -20.70 7.51 15.41
N GLY A 54 -20.33 6.51 14.58
CA GLY A 54 -21.03 6.21 13.33
C GLY A 54 -20.42 6.88 12.10
N ASP A 55 -19.31 7.60 12.26
CA ASP A 55 -18.57 8.17 11.15
C ASP A 55 -17.68 7.12 10.50
N ALA A 56 -17.39 7.26 9.20
CA ALA A 56 -16.45 6.39 8.49
C ALA A 56 -15.69 7.18 7.43
N GLU A 57 -14.45 6.80 7.23
CA GLU A 57 -13.63 7.28 6.12
C GLU A 57 -12.94 6.10 5.47
N LEU A 58 -13.09 5.96 4.15
CA LEU A 58 -12.51 4.87 3.38
C LEU A 58 -11.85 5.42 2.12
N ALA A 59 -10.68 4.87 1.81
CA ALA A 59 -9.97 5.09 0.57
C ALA A 59 -9.97 3.81 -0.28
N ILE A 60 -9.96 3.96 -1.59
CA ILE A 60 -9.78 2.83 -2.51
C ILE A 60 -8.31 2.42 -2.50
N VAL A 61 -8.03 1.12 -2.39
CA VAL A 61 -6.66 0.60 -2.44
C VAL A 61 -6.18 0.53 -3.88
N ILE A 62 -5.51 1.59 -4.32
CA ILE A 62 -4.80 1.72 -5.59
C ILE A 62 -3.50 2.48 -5.35
N ARG A 63 -2.54 2.38 -6.26
CA ARG A 63 -1.23 3.05 -6.11
C ARG A 63 -0.56 2.73 -4.76
N THR A 64 -0.70 1.48 -4.35
CA THR A 64 -0.32 0.96 -3.04
C THR A 64 0.60 -0.22 -3.24
N ALA A 65 1.64 -0.32 -2.41
CA ALA A 65 2.40 -1.53 -2.21
C ALA A 65 1.94 -2.21 -0.91
N THR A 66 1.86 -3.54 -0.92
CA THR A 66 1.73 -4.34 0.29
C THR A 66 3.09 -4.96 0.60
N VAL A 67 3.50 -4.88 1.86
CA VAL A 67 4.74 -5.48 2.35
C VAL A 67 4.36 -6.61 3.30
N GLU A 68 4.86 -7.79 3.03
CA GLU A 68 4.63 -8.99 3.83
C GLU A 68 5.97 -9.46 4.39
N ASP A 69 6.07 -9.54 5.72
CA ASP A 69 7.19 -10.14 6.41
C ASP A 69 7.15 -11.65 6.20
N LEU A 70 8.14 -12.18 5.50
CA LEU A 70 8.24 -13.60 5.17
C LEU A 70 8.69 -14.47 6.35
N ASP A 71 9.24 -13.87 7.40
CA ASP A 71 9.61 -14.55 8.64
C ASP A 71 8.41 -14.71 9.60
N SER A 72 7.25 -14.17 9.26
CA SER A 72 6.08 -14.26 10.10
C SER A 72 5.48 -15.67 10.11
N GLU A 73 5.05 -16.13 11.28
CA GLU A 73 4.44 -17.46 11.56
C GLU A 73 3.18 -17.76 10.69
N TYR A 74 2.74 -16.81 9.89
CA TYR A 74 1.56 -16.92 8.99
C TYR A 74 1.94 -17.36 7.57
N GLY A 75 2.98 -18.17 7.44
CA GLY A 75 3.34 -19.04 6.31
C GLY A 75 2.87 -18.62 4.93
N VAL A 76 3.66 -17.78 4.26
CA VAL A 76 3.65 -17.72 2.80
C VAL A 76 4.77 -18.64 2.31
N ASP A 77 4.50 -19.53 1.36
CA ASP A 77 5.53 -20.38 0.74
C ASP A 77 6.57 -19.47 0.05
N VAL A 78 7.71 -19.29 0.71
CA VAL A 78 8.84 -18.52 0.18
C VAL A 78 9.66 -19.44 -0.72
N PRO A 79 10.06 -19.01 -1.93
CA PRO A 79 11.01 -19.74 -2.73
C PRO A 79 12.31 -19.98 -1.94
N ALA A 80 12.86 -21.21 -2.01
CA ALA A 80 14.02 -21.63 -1.23
C ALA A 80 15.32 -20.87 -1.52
N ASP A 81 15.30 -19.98 -2.50
CA ASP A 81 16.38 -19.09 -2.92
C ASP A 81 16.19 -17.63 -2.47
N ALA A 82 15.07 -17.31 -1.81
CA ALA A 82 14.92 -16.04 -1.13
C ALA A 82 15.82 -16.04 0.13
N ALA A 83 16.86 -15.23 0.09
CA ALA A 83 17.84 -15.11 1.15
C ALA A 83 17.19 -14.71 2.49
N ASP A 84 17.82 -15.11 3.59
CA ASP A 84 17.44 -14.80 4.95
C ASP A 84 16.91 -13.37 5.11
N SER A 85 15.67 -13.24 5.60
CA SER A 85 14.96 -11.99 5.91
C SER A 85 14.62 -11.08 4.72
N ALA A 86 13.92 -11.58 3.72
CA ALA A 86 13.37 -10.73 2.67
C ALA A 86 11.87 -10.49 2.87
N ASP A 87 11.46 -9.23 2.88
CA ASP A 87 10.06 -8.86 2.77
C ASP A 87 9.56 -9.05 1.34
N ARG A 88 8.33 -9.55 1.20
CA ARG A 88 7.68 -9.57 -0.10
C ARG A 88 6.95 -8.26 -0.32
N VAL A 89 7.32 -7.53 -1.35
CA VAL A 89 6.61 -6.32 -1.77
C VAL A 89 5.75 -6.65 -2.99
N THR A 90 4.44 -6.42 -2.87
CA THR A 90 3.50 -6.62 -3.98
C THR A 90 2.94 -5.27 -4.43
N VAL A 91 3.12 -4.94 -5.70
CA VAL A 91 2.52 -3.77 -6.37
C VAL A 91 1.58 -4.27 -7.45
N GLN A 92 0.38 -3.72 -7.49
CA GLN A 92 -0.64 -4.10 -8.47
C GLN A 92 -1.28 -2.87 -9.11
N ALA A 93 -1.53 -2.95 -10.42
CA ALA A 93 -2.28 -1.95 -11.17
C ALA A 93 -3.27 -2.63 -12.12
N GLY A 94 -4.20 -1.86 -12.64
CA GLY A 94 -5.18 -2.31 -13.62
C GLY A 94 -5.67 -1.16 -14.48
N ALA A 95 -6.23 -1.50 -15.63
CA ALA A 95 -6.88 -0.58 -16.55
C ALA A 95 -8.38 -0.89 -16.69
N GLY A 96 -9.16 0.13 -17.02
CA GLY A 96 -10.56 -0.02 -17.31
C GLY A 96 -10.76 -0.37 -18.78
N ILE A 97 -11.29 -1.54 -19.05
CA ILE A 97 -11.50 -2.02 -20.42
C ILE A 97 -12.91 -1.66 -20.91
N VAL A 98 -12.99 -1.03 -22.06
CA VAL A 98 -14.23 -0.70 -22.78
C VAL A 98 -14.16 -1.24 -24.20
N ALA A 99 -15.29 -1.15 -24.94
CA ALA A 99 -15.40 -1.75 -26.27
C ALA A 99 -14.37 -1.22 -27.29
N ASP A 100 -13.95 0.02 -27.13
CA ASP A 100 -13.00 0.69 -28.03
C ASP A 100 -11.57 0.70 -27.47
N SER A 101 -11.30 0.01 -26.36
CA SER A 101 -9.96 -0.09 -25.77
C SER A 101 -8.99 -0.85 -26.70
N ASP A 102 -7.80 -0.28 -26.86
CA ASP A 102 -6.68 -0.98 -27.50
C ASP A 102 -5.91 -1.77 -26.44
N PRO A 103 -5.76 -3.09 -26.55
CA PRO A 103 -5.16 -3.91 -25.51
C PRO A 103 -3.72 -3.52 -25.16
N THR A 104 -2.94 -3.06 -26.12
CA THR A 104 -1.55 -2.66 -25.91
C THR A 104 -1.48 -1.38 -25.10
N SER A 105 -2.30 -0.38 -25.49
CA SER A 105 -2.37 0.89 -24.78
C SER A 105 -2.85 0.72 -23.33
N GLU A 106 -3.83 -0.15 -23.10
CA GLU A 106 -4.33 -0.44 -21.75
C GLU A 106 -3.26 -1.15 -20.88
N TYR A 107 -2.50 -2.05 -21.49
CA TYR A 107 -1.38 -2.70 -20.79
C TYR A 107 -0.28 -1.68 -20.44
N GLU A 108 0.13 -0.83 -21.37
CA GLU A 108 1.12 0.22 -21.12
C GLU A 108 0.64 1.20 -20.02
N GLU A 109 -0.66 1.48 -19.94
CA GLU A 109 -1.23 2.29 -18.87
C GLU A 109 -1.08 1.61 -17.51
N THR A 110 -1.23 0.27 -17.42
CA THR A 110 -1.00 -0.46 -16.16
C THR A 110 0.45 -0.36 -15.71
N GLU A 111 1.39 -0.49 -16.63
CA GLU A 111 2.82 -0.35 -16.34
C GLU A 111 3.16 1.05 -15.82
N GLN A 112 2.67 2.09 -16.48
CA GLN A 112 2.85 3.47 -16.02
C GLN A 112 2.25 3.72 -14.63
N LYS A 113 1.11 3.09 -14.31
CA LYS A 113 0.49 3.21 -13.00
C LYS A 113 1.31 2.57 -11.89
N MET A 114 2.02 1.47 -12.18
CA MET A 114 2.92 0.82 -11.23
C MET A 114 4.21 1.60 -11.03
N GLN A 115 4.74 2.21 -12.09
CA GLN A 115 6.05 2.86 -12.08
C GLN A 115 6.21 3.86 -10.93
N GLY A 116 5.22 4.70 -10.67
CA GLY A 116 5.31 5.70 -9.58
C GLY A 116 5.42 5.09 -8.17
N VAL A 117 4.91 3.87 -7.96
CA VAL A 117 5.08 3.15 -6.69
C VAL A 117 6.45 2.49 -6.64
N LEU A 118 6.90 1.92 -7.76
CA LEU A 118 8.23 1.28 -7.88
C LEU A 118 9.35 2.32 -7.67
N ASP A 119 9.24 3.49 -8.29
CA ASP A 119 10.20 4.59 -8.11
C ASP A 119 10.29 5.04 -6.63
N ALA A 120 9.15 5.07 -5.94
CA ALA A 120 9.11 5.42 -4.53
C ALA A 120 9.76 4.35 -3.64
N LEU A 121 9.58 3.07 -3.96
CA LEU A 121 10.22 1.95 -3.25
C LEU A 121 11.75 1.97 -3.46
N GLU A 122 12.20 2.17 -4.69
CA GLU A 122 13.63 2.30 -5.00
C GLU A 122 14.29 3.45 -4.23
N ALA A 123 13.60 4.59 -4.10
CA ALA A 123 14.11 5.73 -3.34
C ALA A 123 14.28 5.40 -1.84
N ILE A 124 13.36 4.61 -1.26
CA ILE A 124 13.44 4.16 0.14
C ILE A 124 14.62 3.21 0.36
N GLU A 125 14.86 2.27 -0.56
CA GLU A 125 15.98 1.34 -0.49
C GLU A 125 17.34 2.05 -0.55
N ILE A 126 17.46 3.09 -1.39
CA ILE A 126 18.68 3.91 -1.48
C ILE A 126 18.97 4.63 -0.16
N ASP A 127 17.98 5.22 0.46
CA ASP A 127 18.14 5.92 1.75
C ASP A 127 18.51 4.95 2.89
N ALA A 128 17.92 3.76 2.92
CA ALA A 128 18.24 2.74 3.89
C ALA A 128 19.68 2.20 3.74
N GLY A 129 20.15 2.07 2.50
CA GLY A 129 21.53 1.65 2.20
C GLY A 129 22.57 2.73 2.52
N GLY A 130 22.22 3.99 2.49
CA GLY A 130 23.10 5.14 2.82
C GLY A 130 23.33 5.35 4.32
N ALA A 131 22.43 4.88 5.17
CA ALA A 131 22.50 5.05 6.62
C ALA A 131 23.51 4.10 7.32
N SER A 132 24.02 3.08 6.64
CA SER A 132 24.98 2.12 7.23
C SER A 132 26.47 2.48 7.08
N GLY A 133 26.79 3.68 6.56
CA GLY A 133 28.15 4.07 6.17
C GLY A 133 28.65 5.41 6.68
N SER A 134 28.49 5.74 7.99
CA SER A 134 29.35 6.74 8.64
C SER A 134 29.18 6.76 10.16
N GLY A 135 29.77 5.80 10.80
CA GLY A 135 29.94 5.75 12.24
C GLY A 135 31.33 5.30 12.58
N ASP A 136 32.34 6.13 12.25
CA ASP A 136 33.65 6.00 12.84
C ASP A 136 34.23 7.37 13.10
N ASP A 137 34.74 7.52 14.38
CA ASP A 137 35.72 8.45 14.87
C ASP A 137 35.32 9.93 15.06
N ALA A 138 34.86 10.21 16.29
CA ALA A 138 35.28 11.42 16.99
C ALA A 138 35.46 11.11 18.48
N ASP A 139 36.68 10.63 18.80
CA ASP A 139 37.23 10.59 20.13
C ASP A 139 37.59 12.01 20.60
N GLY A 140 37.23 12.34 21.85
CA GLY A 140 38.00 13.28 22.70
C GLY A 140 37.61 14.75 22.63
N ALA A 141 36.93 15.24 23.71
CA ALA A 141 37.42 16.37 24.53
C ALA A 141 36.47 16.66 25.71
N ALA A 142 36.93 16.35 26.88
CA ALA A 142 36.90 17.03 28.20
C ALA A 142 35.82 18.14 28.44
N ASP A 143 34.97 17.87 29.41
CA ASP A 143 34.86 18.52 30.72
C ASP A 143 34.87 20.06 30.77
N ASP A 144 33.69 20.65 31.08
CA ASP A 144 33.61 21.76 32.04
C ASP A 144 32.16 21.94 32.56
N PRO A 145 31.93 22.02 33.86
CA PRO A 145 30.62 22.15 34.48
C PRO A 145 30.14 23.61 34.47
N VAL A 146 28.99 23.88 33.91
CA VAL A 146 28.31 25.18 34.00
C VAL A 146 27.53 25.22 35.30
N GLU A 147 27.89 26.14 36.18
CA GLU A 147 27.18 26.50 37.40
C GLU A 147 25.79 27.10 37.15
N PRO A 148 24.82 26.91 38.06
CA PRO A 148 23.49 27.44 37.93
C PRO A 148 23.40 28.91 38.29
N GLY A 149 23.07 29.77 37.33
CA GLY A 149 22.78 31.17 37.54
C GLY A 149 21.44 31.39 38.22
N GLU A 150 21.49 32.16 39.29
CA GLU A 150 20.39 32.61 40.15
C GLU A 150 19.30 33.36 39.38
N VAL A 151 18.04 33.00 39.67
CA VAL A 151 16.86 33.78 39.31
C VAL A 151 16.64 34.83 40.37
N SER A 152 16.71 36.12 40.04
CA SER A 152 16.31 37.22 40.88
C SER A 152 15.19 38.04 40.29
N ARG A 153 14.03 38.00 40.96
CA ARG A 153 12.85 38.84 40.92
C ARG A 153 12.12 39.10 39.62
#